data_8b16cda3e3952df98af7d224d2e3d2d7
#
_entry.id   8b16cda3e3952df98af7d224d2e3d2d7
#
_cell.length_a   1.000
_cell.length_b   1.000
_cell.length_c   1.000
_cell.angle_alpha   90.00
_cell.angle_beta   90.00
_cell.angle_gamma   90.00
#
_symmetry.space_group_name_H-M   'P 1'
#
loop_
_entity.id
_entity.type
_entity.pdbx_description
1 polymer ?
#
loop_
_entity_poly.entity_id
_entity_poly.type
_entity_poly.pdbx_seq_one_letter_code
_entity_poly.pdbx_strand_id
1 'polypeptide(L)'
;DFYCEEVLSGKIKVEIVLETENVLAYHHTEPFWESHIVVIPKKHVSSLLTLEKEDEMLFLELFNVIRQVAAKIIKEKGAARVLTNLG
;
A
#
# COMPACT_ATOMS: atom_id res chain seq x y z
N ASP A 1 -2.58 12.95 -7.92
CA ASP A 1 -2.58 11.94 -6.87
C ASP A 1 -1.26 11.99 -6.12
N PHE A 2 -1.32 12.23 -4.81
CA PHE A 2 -0.13 12.36 -3.96
C PHE A 2 0.82 11.16 -4.10
N TYR A 3 0.26 9.95 -4.05
CA TYR A 3 1.09 8.76 -4.07
C TYR A 3 1.78 8.56 -5.41
N CYS A 4 1.08 8.79 -6.51
CA CYS A 4 1.66 8.65 -7.84
C CYS A 4 2.61 9.79 -8.17
N GLU A 5 2.24 11.02 -7.84
CA GLU A 5 3.00 12.20 -8.23
C GLU A 5 4.20 12.47 -7.32
N GLU A 6 4.05 12.22 -6.02
CA GLU A 6 5.09 12.58 -5.05
C GLU A 6 5.92 11.40 -4.60
N VAL A 7 5.29 10.27 -4.27
CA VAL A 7 5.99 9.11 -3.72
C VAL A 7 6.62 8.27 -4.81
N LEU A 8 5.85 7.84 -5.80
CA LEU A 8 6.36 6.97 -6.87
C LEU A 8 7.35 7.70 -7.78
N SER A 9 7.23 9.01 -7.92
CA SER A 9 8.17 9.80 -8.71
C SER A 9 9.49 10.07 -8.00
N GLY A 10 9.59 9.72 -6.71
CA GLY A 10 10.79 9.95 -5.92
C GLY A 10 10.93 11.36 -5.36
N LYS A 11 9.92 12.20 -5.51
CA LYS A 11 9.96 13.57 -4.97
C LYS A 11 9.98 13.60 -3.45
N ILE A 12 9.32 12.63 -2.82
CA ILE A 12 9.31 12.48 -1.37
C ILE A 12 9.93 11.15 -1.02
N LYS A 13 10.93 11.18 -0.16
CA LYS A 13 11.56 9.96 0.33
C LYS A 13 10.69 9.34 1.39
N VAL A 14 10.47 8.04 1.29
CA VAL A 14 9.68 7.28 2.26
C VAL A 14 10.49 6.09 2.75
N GLU A 15 10.16 5.63 3.93
CA GLU A 15 10.78 4.43 4.49
C GLU A 15 10.04 3.21 3.98
N ILE A 16 10.69 2.45 3.10
CA ILE A 16 10.08 1.30 2.44
C ILE A 16 10.03 0.11 3.40
N VAL A 17 8.85 -0.52 3.49
CA VAL A 17 8.63 -1.73 4.27
C VAL A 17 8.78 -2.95 3.38
N LEU A 18 8.20 -2.91 2.20
CA LEU A 18 8.23 -4.01 1.25
C LEU A 18 7.95 -3.47 -0.14
N GLU A 19 8.71 -3.93 -1.11
CA GLU A 19 8.50 -3.53 -2.50
C GLU A 19 8.54 -4.76 -3.40
N THR A 20 7.57 -4.85 -4.30
CA THR A 20 7.56 -5.87 -5.35
C THR A 20 7.60 -5.18 -6.71
N GLU A 21 7.53 -5.94 -7.79
CA GLU A 21 7.57 -5.37 -9.13
C GLU A 21 6.51 -4.29 -9.35
N ASN A 22 5.29 -4.52 -8.84
CA ASN A 22 4.15 -3.65 -9.11
C ASN A 22 3.52 -3.00 -7.88
N VAL A 23 4.06 -3.23 -6.68
CA VAL A 23 3.47 -2.75 -5.43
C VAL A 23 4.55 -2.18 -4.51
N LEU A 24 4.21 -1.12 -3.81
CA LEU A 24 5.08 -0.49 -2.83
C LEU A 24 4.34 -0.35 -1.50
N ALA A 25 4.98 -0.78 -0.42
CA ALA A 25 4.50 -0.59 0.94
C ALA A 25 5.52 0.25 1.70
N TYR A 26 5.08 1.31 2.37
CA TYR A 26 5.97 2.22 3.08
C TYR A 26 5.29 2.82 4.29
N HIS A 27 6.09 3.32 5.23
CA HIS A 27 5.57 4.01 6.41
C HIS A 27 4.97 5.36 6.00
N HIS A 28 3.75 5.63 6.47
CA HIS A 28 3.08 6.90 6.16
C HIS A 28 3.92 8.08 6.65
N THR A 29 4.00 9.13 5.86
CA THR A 29 4.81 10.31 6.19
C THR A 29 4.23 11.11 7.35
N GLU A 30 2.92 11.06 7.54
CA GLU A 30 2.21 11.69 8.66
C GLU A 30 1.30 10.63 9.30
N PRO A 31 1.87 9.68 10.08
CA PRO A 31 1.10 8.55 10.57
C PRO A 31 0.04 8.98 11.57
N PHE A 32 -1.17 8.46 11.37
CA PHE A 32 -2.28 8.66 12.30
C PHE A 32 -2.20 7.67 13.46
N TRP A 33 -1.68 6.48 13.20
CA TRP A 33 -1.51 5.42 14.20
C TRP A 33 -0.02 5.14 14.40
N GLU A 34 0.30 4.45 15.50
CA GLU A 34 1.68 4.06 15.81
C GLU A 34 2.34 3.31 14.65
N SER A 35 1.59 2.38 14.05
CA SER A 35 2.04 1.68 12.84
C SER A 35 1.06 2.00 11.72
N HIS A 36 1.45 2.89 10.83
CA HIS A 36 0.61 3.31 9.72
C HIS A 36 1.38 3.08 8.41
N ILE A 37 1.09 1.96 7.76
CA ILE A 37 1.76 1.56 6.52
C ILE A 37 0.79 1.74 5.36
N VAL A 38 1.29 2.39 4.31
CA VAL A 38 0.54 2.61 3.07
C VAL A 38 0.99 1.56 2.05
N VAL A 39 0.04 0.91 1.41
CA VAL A 39 0.32 -0.07 0.35
C VAL A 39 -0.33 0.43 -0.94
N ILE A 40 0.47 0.64 -1.96
CA ILE A 40 -0.02 1.20 -3.22
C ILE A 40 0.47 0.38 -4.41
N PRO A 41 -0.35 0.28 -5.47
CA PRO A 41 0.15 -0.22 -6.74
C PRO A 41 0.99 0.85 -7.42
N LYS A 42 2.03 0.44 -8.16
CA LYS A 42 2.85 1.39 -8.91
C LYS A 42 2.11 1.92 -10.14
N LYS A 43 1.17 1.14 -10.68
CA LYS A 43 0.25 1.59 -11.71
C LYS A 43 -0.80 2.50 -11.07
N HIS A 44 -1.12 3.62 -11.72
CA HIS A 44 -2.16 4.51 -11.21
C HIS A 44 -3.52 3.82 -11.22
N VAL A 45 -4.12 3.66 -10.05
CA VAL A 45 -5.46 3.13 -9.86
C VAL A 45 -6.15 4.03 -8.85
N SER A 46 -7.27 4.64 -9.24
CA SER A 46 -7.94 5.62 -8.39
C SER A 46 -8.56 5.01 -7.14
N SER A 47 -9.15 3.83 -7.24
CA SER A 47 -9.75 3.15 -6.09
C SER A 47 -10.05 1.70 -6.44
N LEU A 48 -10.49 0.91 -5.45
CA LEU A 48 -10.96 -0.44 -5.71
C LEU A 48 -12.14 -0.48 -6.68
N LEU A 49 -12.92 0.59 -6.74
CA LEU A 49 -14.09 0.66 -7.62
C LEU A 49 -13.71 0.77 -9.09
N THR A 50 -12.48 1.18 -9.39
CA THR A 50 -11.99 1.34 -10.76
C THR A 50 -11.14 0.18 -11.24
N LEU A 51 -10.94 -0.86 -10.41
CA LEU A 51 -10.24 -2.05 -10.82
C LEU A 51 -11.07 -2.83 -11.83
N GLU A 52 -10.43 -3.26 -12.91
CA GLU A 52 -11.06 -4.01 -13.97
C GLU A 52 -10.54 -5.44 -14.01
N LYS A 53 -11.13 -6.26 -14.87
CA LYS A 53 -10.74 -7.67 -14.96
C LYS A 53 -9.27 -7.86 -15.31
N GLU A 54 -8.72 -7.00 -16.16
CA GLU A 54 -7.31 -7.06 -16.54
C GLU A 54 -6.37 -6.70 -15.38
N ASP A 55 -6.90 -6.16 -14.29
CA ASP A 55 -6.12 -5.83 -13.10
C ASP A 55 -6.09 -6.94 -12.06
N GLU A 56 -6.64 -8.12 -12.37
CA GLU A 56 -6.71 -9.22 -11.41
C GLU A 56 -5.34 -9.64 -10.86
N MET A 57 -4.33 -9.74 -11.71
CA MET A 57 -2.99 -10.14 -11.27
C MET A 57 -2.37 -9.09 -10.38
N LEU A 58 -2.58 -7.81 -10.70
CA LEU A 58 -2.14 -6.71 -9.86
C LEU A 58 -2.84 -6.76 -8.50
N PHE A 59 -4.14 -7.04 -8.49
CA PHE A 59 -4.90 -7.15 -7.26
C PHE A 59 -4.37 -8.28 -6.37
N LEU A 60 -4.04 -9.43 -6.96
CA LEU A 60 -3.47 -10.55 -6.21
C LEU A 60 -2.11 -10.19 -5.62
N GLU A 61 -1.28 -9.50 -6.38
CA GLU A 61 0.03 -9.06 -5.90
C GLU A 61 -0.14 -8.07 -4.74
N LEU A 62 -1.05 -7.12 -4.90
CA LEU A 62 -1.38 -6.14 -3.86
C LEU A 62 -1.85 -6.84 -2.58
N PHE A 63 -2.75 -7.80 -2.72
CA PHE A 63 -3.28 -8.53 -1.59
C PHE A 63 -2.20 -9.34 -0.88
N ASN A 64 -1.28 -9.95 -1.63
CA ASN A 64 -0.16 -10.68 -1.04
C ASN A 64 0.76 -9.76 -0.24
N VAL A 65 1.03 -8.55 -0.72
CA VAL A 65 1.82 -7.57 0.01
C VAL A 65 1.10 -7.15 1.29
N ILE A 66 -0.20 -6.88 1.21
CA ILE A 66 -1.01 -6.54 2.38
C ILE A 66 -0.93 -7.66 3.43
N ARG A 67 -1.06 -8.91 3.01
CA ARG A 67 -0.99 -10.06 3.93
C ARG A 67 0.36 -10.15 4.63
N GLN A 68 1.45 -9.94 3.92
CA GLN A 68 2.79 -9.99 4.51
C GLN A 68 3.01 -8.87 5.51
N VAL A 69 2.59 -7.65 5.16
CA VAL A 69 2.70 -6.48 6.05
C VAL A 69 1.81 -6.67 7.27
N ALA A 70 0.56 -7.10 7.08
CA ALA A 70 -0.36 -7.32 8.19
C ALA A 70 0.14 -8.41 9.14
N ALA A 71 0.70 -9.50 8.60
CA ALA A 71 1.25 -10.57 9.43
C ALA A 71 2.39 -10.06 10.32
N LYS A 72 3.24 -9.20 9.77
CA LYS A 72 4.33 -8.59 10.54
C LYS A 72 3.79 -7.71 11.67
N ILE A 73 2.78 -6.89 11.36
CA ILE A 73 2.17 -6.01 12.37
C ILE A 73 1.49 -6.83 13.46
N ILE A 74 0.75 -7.87 13.09
CA ILE A 74 0.08 -8.74 14.06
C ILE A 74 1.09 -9.40 14.98
N LYS A 75 2.21 -9.86 14.44
CA LYS A 75 3.26 -10.48 15.23
C LYS A 75 3.85 -9.51 16.26
N GLU A 76 4.03 -8.24 15.87
CA GLU A 76 4.64 -7.22 16.74
C GLU A 76 3.63 -6.56 17.68
N LYS A 77 2.39 -6.36 17.24
CA LYS A 77 1.40 -5.55 17.95
C LYS A 77 0.14 -6.31 18.36
N GLY A 78 -0.04 -7.54 17.88
CA GLY A 78 -1.18 -8.39 18.24
C GLY A 78 -2.40 -8.25 17.36
N ALA A 79 -2.54 -7.15 16.63
CA ALA A 79 -3.68 -6.94 15.74
C ALA A 79 -3.34 -5.94 14.64
N ALA A 80 -4.10 -5.98 13.56
CA ALA A 80 -3.95 -5.03 12.47
C ALA A 80 -5.33 -4.72 11.88
N ARG A 81 -5.46 -3.53 11.30
CA ARG A 81 -6.65 -3.12 10.55
C ARG A 81 -6.23 -2.73 9.15
N VAL A 82 -7.00 -3.17 8.17
CA VAL A 82 -6.77 -2.80 6.77
C VAL A 82 -7.89 -1.86 6.34
N LEU A 83 -7.51 -0.72 5.79
CA LEU A 83 -8.45 0.32 5.36
C LEU A 83 -8.16 0.71 3.91
N THR A 84 -9.20 1.07 3.17
CA THR A 84 -9.06 1.65 1.85
C THR A 84 -10.06 2.80 1.71
N ASN A 85 -9.64 3.85 1.00
CA ASN A 85 -10.50 4.98 0.70
C ASN A 85 -11.08 4.79 -0.70
N LEU A 86 -12.40 4.92 -0.84
CA LEU A 86 -13.09 4.69 -2.10
C LEU A 86 -13.53 5.99 -2.79
N GLY A 87 -13.17 7.10 -2.27
CA GLY A 87 -13.57 8.37 -2.85
C GLY A 87 -12.50 9.41 -2.95
#